data_9076db3cabe0975a568f2e19049e3ef3
#
_entry.id   9076db3cabe0975a568f2e19049e3ef3
#
_cell.length_a   1.000
_cell.length_b   1.000
_cell.length_c   1.000
_cell.angle_alpha   90.00
_cell.angle_beta   90.00
_cell.angle_gamma   90.00
#
_symmetry.space_group_name_H-M   'P 1'
#
loop_
_entity.id
_entity.type
_entity.pdbx_description
1 polymer ?
#
loop_
_entity_poly.entity_id
_entity_poly.type
_entity_poly.pdbx_seq_one_letter_code
_entity_poly.pdbx_strand_id
1 'polypeptide(L)'
;MIELDELKKEFTTLRQNVRNGDVFQSLGELMKESLHKMPPQSLTTVSLPVDGEFALKRMQHYTQQADQMAESEAVIENVDFQVKDSDLTLIVEQLASPLPKYRDTGAFFFLSDMIQNDLLSEEQLRWLTDYLVSDEQLFAHILEPQNDAIYRRSFSVLVLSLLLFSNRTKTAFMSETQLNHVIDQVSLYAALERDGRGFINENGWAHAFTHIGNVVAEIFLMPDLVRSDKVFVLGAVLAGFHELSQPLTFGETERLVEVITHISKQHELYADYLLLTLKIWRKDLVTQTPPKTQQQWQQLYNRSQFFHEILLRGKNEVPEAVFDYVSVTKNYLA
;
A
#
# COMPACT_ATOMS: atom_id res chain seq x y z
N MET A 1 -1.94 -23.14 -12.39
CA MET A 1 -1.22 -22.43 -11.33
C MET A 1 -0.07 -21.72 -12.00
N ILE A 2 0.11 -20.44 -11.72
CA ILE A 2 1.16 -19.61 -12.30
C ILE A 2 2.14 -19.18 -11.20
N GLU A 3 3.35 -18.74 -11.57
CA GLU A 3 4.34 -18.18 -10.67
C GLU A 3 4.12 -16.66 -10.54
N LEU A 4 4.73 -16.03 -9.52
CA LEU A 4 4.59 -14.58 -9.26
C LEU A 4 5.01 -13.74 -10.47
N ASP A 5 6.08 -14.11 -11.15
CA ASP A 5 6.56 -13.42 -12.35
C ASP A 5 5.58 -13.48 -13.53
N GLU A 6 4.83 -14.56 -13.65
CA GLU A 6 3.79 -14.68 -14.67
C GLU A 6 2.59 -13.79 -14.30
N LEU A 7 2.20 -13.75 -13.02
CA LEU A 7 1.15 -12.86 -12.54
C LEU A 7 1.52 -11.37 -12.73
N LYS A 8 2.77 -10.99 -12.50
CA LYS A 8 3.26 -9.63 -12.78
C LYS A 8 3.08 -9.26 -14.25
N LYS A 9 3.45 -10.16 -15.16
CA LYS A 9 3.26 -9.95 -16.61
C LYS A 9 1.79 -9.82 -16.99
N GLU A 10 0.91 -10.63 -16.37
CA GLU A 10 -0.54 -10.52 -16.58
C GLU A 10 -1.05 -9.14 -16.11
N PHE A 11 -0.63 -8.68 -14.92
CA PHE A 11 -1.04 -7.39 -14.38
C PHE A 11 -0.51 -6.21 -15.22
N THR A 12 0.74 -6.25 -15.66
CA THR A 12 1.30 -5.23 -16.58
C THR A 12 0.54 -5.20 -17.90
N THR A 13 0.20 -6.36 -18.47
CA THR A 13 -0.62 -6.47 -19.69
C THR A 13 -2.02 -5.91 -19.45
N LEU A 14 -2.63 -6.23 -18.32
CA LEU A 14 -3.96 -5.74 -17.97
C LEU A 14 -3.97 -4.20 -17.80
N ARG A 15 -2.93 -3.64 -17.15
CA ARG A 15 -2.75 -2.18 -17.07
C ARG A 15 -2.67 -1.55 -18.46
N GLN A 16 -1.91 -2.16 -19.38
CA GLN A 16 -1.82 -1.65 -20.75
C GLN A 16 -3.17 -1.71 -21.47
N ASN A 17 -3.97 -2.75 -21.28
CA ASN A 17 -5.32 -2.83 -21.86
C ASN A 17 -6.26 -1.76 -21.28
N VAL A 18 -6.11 -1.40 -19.99
CA VAL A 18 -6.83 -0.27 -19.39
C VAL A 18 -6.38 1.06 -20.01
N ARG A 19 -5.08 1.25 -20.24
CA ARG A 19 -4.54 2.44 -20.93
C ARG A 19 -5.07 2.60 -22.35
N ASN A 20 -5.22 1.50 -23.07
CA ASN A 20 -5.74 1.48 -24.43
C ASN A 20 -7.27 1.68 -24.50
N GLY A 21 -7.97 1.58 -23.38
CA GLY A 21 -9.44 1.65 -23.33
C GLY A 21 -10.15 0.31 -23.64
N ASP A 22 -9.40 -0.78 -23.75
CA ASP A 22 -9.94 -2.12 -24.06
C ASP A 22 -10.63 -2.77 -22.85
N VAL A 23 -10.21 -2.36 -21.64
CA VAL A 23 -10.71 -2.92 -20.37
C VAL A 23 -11.10 -1.79 -19.42
N PHE A 24 -12.35 -1.84 -18.95
CA PHE A 24 -12.87 -0.99 -17.88
C PHE A 24 -13.88 -1.77 -17.01
N GLN A 25 -15.01 -2.20 -17.58
CA GLN A 25 -16.08 -2.85 -16.81
C GLN A 25 -15.68 -4.22 -16.26
N SER A 26 -14.87 -4.96 -16.99
CA SER A 26 -14.39 -6.30 -16.62
C SER A 26 -13.10 -6.28 -15.79
N LEU A 27 -12.52 -5.11 -15.50
CA LEU A 27 -11.19 -5.01 -14.85
C LEU A 27 -11.13 -5.79 -13.53
N GLY A 28 -12.11 -5.59 -12.64
CA GLY A 28 -12.15 -6.28 -11.34
C GLY A 28 -12.28 -7.81 -11.48
N GLU A 29 -13.07 -8.29 -12.46
CA GLU A 29 -13.22 -9.73 -12.74
C GLU A 29 -11.92 -10.33 -13.29
N LEU A 30 -11.29 -9.68 -14.26
CA LEU A 30 -10.00 -10.12 -14.83
C LEU A 30 -8.89 -10.15 -13.78
N MET A 31 -8.81 -9.14 -12.90
CA MET A 31 -7.87 -9.16 -11.77
C MET A 31 -8.13 -10.35 -10.84
N LYS A 32 -9.39 -10.58 -10.47
CA LYS A 32 -9.77 -11.72 -9.63
C LYS A 32 -9.42 -13.06 -10.27
N GLU A 33 -9.70 -13.23 -11.56
CA GLU A 33 -9.33 -14.44 -12.31
C GLU A 33 -7.82 -14.68 -12.28
N SER A 34 -7.00 -13.63 -12.48
CA SER A 34 -5.54 -13.72 -12.41
C SER A 34 -5.06 -14.09 -11.00
N LEU A 35 -5.62 -13.46 -9.97
CA LEU A 35 -5.27 -13.76 -8.57
C LEU A 35 -5.62 -15.21 -8.18
N HIS A 36 -6.74 -15.75 -8.65
CA HIS A 36 -7.15 -17.13 -8.36
C HIS A 36 -6.28 -18.20 -9.04
N LYS A 37 -5.43 -17.82 -9.99
CA LYS A 37 -4.43 -18.75 -10.56
C LYS A 37 -3.26 -19.01 -9.61
N MET A 38 -3.05 -18.12 -8.60
CA MET A 38 -1.97 -18.26 -7.63
C MET A 38 -2.32 -19.30 -6.56
N PRO A 39 -1.49 -20.32 -6.36
CA PRO A 39 -1.72 -21.27 -5.29
C PRO A 39 -1.31 -20.67 -3.94
N PRO A 40 -2.08 -20.91 -2.86
CA PRO A 40 -1.61 -20.63 -1.52
C PRO A 40 -0.35 -21.47 -1.22
N GLN A 41 0.62 -20.85 -0.57
CA GLN A 41 1.87 -21.52 -0.19
C GLN A 41 1.82 -21.98 1.28
N SER A 42 2.65 -22.97 1.59
CA SER A 42 2.83 -23.42 2.97
C SER A 42 3.72 -22.43 3.72
N LEU A 43 3.46 -22.28 5.03
CA LEU A 43 4.28 -21.45 5.90
C LEU A 43 5.75 -21.90 5.88
N THR A 44 6.66 -20.96 5.67
CA THR A 44 8.11 -21.14 5.74
C THR A 44 8.72 -20.23 6.78
N THR A 45 10.03 -20.39 7.05
CA THR A 45 10.72 -19.56 8.03
C THR A 45 10.99 -18.18 7.45
N VAL A 46 10.50 -17.15 8.12
CA VAL A 46 10.78 -15.75 7.78
C VAL A 46 12.16 -15.37 8.27
N SER A 47 13.00 -14.88 7.38
CA SER A 47 14.30 -14.29 7.76
C SER A 47 14.08 -12.90 8.33
N LEU A 48 14.36 -12.74 9.63
CA LEU A 48 14.26 -11.47 10.32
C LEU A 48 15.61 -10.74 10.31
N PRO A 49 15.62 -9.39 10.34
CA PRO A 49 16.87 -8.63 10.39
C PRO A 49 17.61 -8.87 11.69
N VAL A 50 18.94 -8.87 11.57
CA VAL A 50 19.88 -8.94 12.69
C VAL A 50 20.45 -7.55 12.96
N ASP A 51 21.28 -7.42 14.00
CA ASP A 51 22.05 -6.19 14.29
C ASP A 51 21.21 -4.92 14.57
N GLY A 52 19.95 -5.07 15.05
CA GLY A 52 19.05 -3.95 15.33
C GLY A 52 19.65 -2.91 16.28
N GLU A 53 20.39 -3.32 17.33
CA GLU A 53 21.08 -2.39 18.25
C GLU A 53 22.21 -1.61 17.55
N PHE A 54 22.92 -2.25 16.62
CA PHE A 54 23.96 -1.56 15.85
C PHE A 54 23.33 -0.57 14.87
N ALA A 55 22.27 -0.97 14.16
CA ALA A 55 21.50 -0.08 13.29
C ALA A 55 20.97 1.14 14.07
N LEU A 56 20.40 0.92 15.26
CA LEU A 56 19.88 2.00 16.11
C LEU A 56 20.97 3.02 16.50
N LYS A 57 22.18 2.55 16.85
CA LYS A 57 23.32 3.45 17.14
C LYS A 57 23.73 4.26 15.90
N ARG A 58 23.66 3.65 14.70
CA ARG A 58 23.96 4.38 13.46
C ARG A 58 22.90 5.45 13.18
N MET A 59 21.63 5.13 13.33
CA MET A 59 20.52 6.10 13.20
C MET A 59 20.72 7.28 14.18
N GLN A 60 20.94 7.01 15.46
CA GLN A 60 21.18 8.03 16.47
C GLN A 60 22.36 8.94 16.12
N HIS A 61 23.44 8.35 15.60
CA HIS A 61 24.63 9.13 15.18
C HIS A 61 24.27 10.13 14.05
N TYR A 62 23.55 9.68 13.01
CA TYR A 62 23.16 10.54 11.91
C TYR A 62 22.12 11.59 12.33
N THR A 63 21.14 11.22 13.17
CA THR A 63 20.17 12.19 13.71
C THR A 63 20.89 13.30 14.48
N GLN A 64 21.83 12.96 15.37
CA GLN A 64 22.61 13.97 16.10
C GLN A 64 23.42 14.88 15.18
N GLN A 65 23.98 14.36 14.09
CA GLN A 65 24.70 15.18 13.10
C GLN A 65 23.74 16.13 12.38
N ALA A 66 22.55 15.65 11.98
CA ALA A 66 21.53 16.45 11.33
C ALA A 66 21.01 17.58 12.24
N ASP A 67 20.75 17.28 13.53
CA ASP A 67 20.32 18.26 14.53
C ASP A 67 21.38 19.34 14.74
N GLN A 68 22.66 18.97 14.85
CA GLN A 68 23.77 19.92 14.99
C GLN A 68 23.90 20.85 13.78
N MET A 69 23.65 20.32 12.56
CA MET A 69 23.61 21.14 11.35
C MET A 69 22.46 22.14 11.38
N ALA A 70 21.27 21.70 11.80
CA ALA A 70 20.10 22.56 11.86
C ALA A 70 20.22 23.68 12.94
N GLU A 71 20.88 23.40 14.06
CA GLU A 71 21.12 24.36 15.14
C GLU A 71 22.22 25.38 14.82
N SER A 72 23.17 25.03 13.96
CA SER A 72 24.24 25.92 13.54
C SER A 72 23.71 26.94 12.52
N GLU A 73 23.13 28.07 12.98
CA GLU A 73 22.81 29.23 12.12
C GLU A 73 24.07 29.87 11.47
N ALA A 74 25.25 29.47 11.88
CA ALA A 74 26.50 29.90 11.27
C ALA A 74 26.74 29.06 10.02
N VAL A 75 26.84 29.73 8.88
CA VAL A 75 27.40 29.24 7.63
C VAL A 75 28.68 28.46 7.89
N ILE A 76 28.58 27.22 8.35
CA ILE A 76 29.65 26.25 8.22
C ILE A 76 29.51 25.72 6.77
N GLU A 77 30.06 26.50 5.83
CA GLU A 77 30.40 25.95 4.52
C GLU A 77 31.19 24.66 4.76
N ASN A 78 30.65 23.51 4.31
CA ASN A 78 31.27 22.20 4.28
C ASN A 78 31.19 21.32 5.57
N VAL A 79 30.05 21.14 6.20
CA VAL A 79 29.79 19.84 6.83
C VAL A 79 29.13 18.95 5.78
N ASP A 80 29.94 18.04 5.22
CA ASP A 80 29.48 17.07 4.21
C ASP A 80 28.66 15.98 4.93
N PHE A 81 27.36 16.30 5.21
CA PHE A 81 26.45 15.31 5.79
C PHE A 81 26.13 14.27 4.73
N GLN A 82 26.49 13.04 4.99
CA GLN A 82 26.16 11.92 4.11
C GLN A 82 25.88 10.66 4.90
N VAL A 83 24.71 10.08 4.73
CA VAL A 83 24.43 8.71 5.18
C VAL A 83 25.19 7.75 4.28
N LYS A 84 26.01 6.88 4.86
CA LYS A 84 26.74 5.87 4.09
C LYS A 84 25.79 4.81 3.56
N ASP A 85 25.98 4.37 2.31
CA ASP A 85 25.11 3.37 1.67
C ASP A 85 25.02 2.04 2.45
N SER A 86 26.15 1.62 3.04
CA SER A 86 26.18 0.43 3.90
C SER A 86 25.32 0.58 5.17
N ASP A 87 25.29 1.79 5.74
CA ASP A 87 24.46 2.08 6.92
C ASP A 87 22.99 2.23 6.50
N LEU A 88 22.72 2.86 5.35
CA LEU A 88 21.37 2.96 4.80
C LEU A 88 20.77 1.57 4.54
N THR A 89 21.55 0.64 3.95
CA THR A 89 21.12 -0.76 3.75
C THR A 89 20.81 -1.43 5.09
N LEU A 90 21.68 -1.32 6.07
CA LEU A 90 21.48 -1.89 7.41
C LEU A 90 20.21 -1.32 8.09
N ILE A 91 19.96 -0.03 7.93
CA ILE A 91 18.81 0.66 8.53
C ILE A 91 17.51 0.25 7.85
N VAL A 92 17.45 0.23 6.52
CA VAL A 92 16.22 -0.14 5.79
C VAL A 92 15.81 -1.59 6.05
N GLU A 93 16.76 -2.50 6.25
CA GLU A 93 16.45 -3.88 6.64
C GLU A 93 15.66 -3.95 7.95
N GLN A 94 15.86 -3.00 8.89
CA GLN A 94 15.14 -2.97 10.16
C GLN A 94 13.64 -2.69 10.02
N LEU A 95 13.17 -2.24 8.87
CA LEU A 95 11.72 -2.15 8.56
C LEU A 95 11.04 -3.52 8.66
N ALA A 96 11.78 -4.61 8.50
CA ALA A 96 11.28 -5.97 8.67
C ALA A 96 11.30 -6.49 10.12
N SER A 97 11.79 -5.69 11.06
CA SER A 97 11.88 -6.13 12.46
C SER A 97 10.49 -6.26 13.10
N PRO A 98 10.19 -7.35 13.81
CA PRO A 98 8.98 -7.42 14.62
C PRO A 98 9.02 -6.46 15.81
N LEU A 99 10.20 -5.97 16.23
CA LEU A 99 10.35 -5.10 17.38
C LEU A 99 10.15 -3.62 17.00
N PRO A 100 9.13 -2.92 17.55
CA PRO A 100 8.80 -1.53 17.22
C PRO A 100 9.99 -0.57 17.40
N LYS A 101 10.85 -0.82 18.38
CA LYS A 101 12.00 0.05 18.65
C LYS A 101 13.00 0.12 17.47
N TYR A 102 13.13 -0.97 16.69
CA TYR A 102 14.03 -0.97 15.53
C TYR A 102 13.26 -0.57 14.25
N ARG A 103 12.01 -0.99 14.13
CA ARG A 103 11.17 -0.74 12.96
C ARG A 103 10.55 0.65 12.97
N ASP A 104 9.71 0.96 14.00
CA ASP A 104 8.89 2.18 14.04
C ASP A 104 9.71 3.39 14.47
N THR A 105 10.13 3.41 15.76
CA THR A 105 10.91 4.51 16.34
C THR A 105 12.37 4.54 15.87
N GLY A 106 12.84 3.45 15.29
CA GLY A 106 14.13 3.35 14.62
C GLY A 106 14.01 3.68 13.12
N ALA A 107 14.00 2.64 12.27
CA ALA A 107 14.17 2.77 10.83
C ALA A 107 13.13 3.67 10.15
N PHE A 108 11.85 3.53 10.49
CA PHE A 108 10.81 4.33 9.83
C PHE A 108 10.94 5.82 10.15
N PHE A 109 11.07 6.21 11.42
CA PHE A 109 11.22 7.63 11.76
C PHE A 109 12.52 8.20 11.23
N PHE A 110 13.63 7.46 11.32
CA PHE A 110 14.88 7.88 10.72
C PHE A 110 14.77 8.14 9.22
N LEU A 111 14.23 7.18 8.46
CA LEU A 111 14.06 7.36 7.01
C LEU A 111 13.09 8.51 6.70
N SER A 112 12.02 8.66 7.49
CA SER A 112 11.08 9.77 7.35
C SER A 112 11.79 11.12 7.52
N ASP A 113 12.60 11.28 8.55
CA ASP A 113 13.35 12.51 8.80
C ASP A 113 14.39 12.78 7.71
N MET A 114 15.13 11.76 7.28
CA MET A 114 16.13 11.91 6.21
C MET A 114 15.48 12.31 4.87
N ILE A 115 14.34 11.71 4.51
CA ILE A 115 13.60 12.03 3.29
C ILE A 115 12.96 13.43 3.38
N GLN A 116 12.34 13.77 4.52
CA GLN A 116 11.65 15.04 4.69
C GLN A 116 12.58 16.25 4.78
N ASN A 117 13.80 16.06 5.25
CA ASN A 117 14.80 17.13 5.37
C ASN A 117 15.82 17.12 4.22
N ASP A 118 15.60 16.38 3.14
CA ASP A 118 16.46 16.29 1.95
C ASP A 118 17.91 15.88 2.29
N LEU A 119 18.05 14.98 3.26
CA LEU A 119 19.34 14.49 3.77
C LEU A 119 19.85 13.21 3.08
N LEU A 120 19.09 12.69 2.11
CA LEU A 120 19.50 11.60 1.23
C LEU A 120 19.74 12.14 -0.19
N SER A 121 20.77 11.62 -0.85
CA SER A 121 21.04 11.97 -2.25
C SER A 121 19.95 11.40 -3.16
N GLU A 122 19.78 11.97 -4.35
CA GLU A 122 18.85 11.44 -5.36
C GLU A 122 19.17 9.97 -5.72
N GLU A 123 20.46 9.61 -5.75
CA GLU A 123 20.88 8.24 -6.00
C GLU A 123 20.42 7.30 -4.90
N GLN A 124 20.55 7.71 -3.64
CA GLN A 124 20.05 6.95 -2.48
C GLN A 124 18.52 6.84 -2.49
N LEU A 125 17.80 7.91 -2.86
CA LEU A 125 16.34 7.88 -2.98
C LEU A 125 15.87 6.93 -4.11
N ARG A 126 16.57 6.91 -5.26
CA ARG A 126 16.29 5.96 -6.35
C ARG A 126 16.58 4.53 -5.92
N TRP A 127 17.75 4.29 -5.32
CA TRP A 127 18.11 2.97 -4.79
C TRP A 127 17.10 2.48 -3.75
N LEU A 128 16.71 3.33 -2.81
CA LEU A 128 15.72 3.00 -1.78
C LEU A 128 14.37 2.64 -2.40
N THR A 129 13.95 3.37 -3.44
CA THR A 129 12.72 3.06 -4.17
C THR A 129 12.78 1.66 -4.80
N ASP A 130 13.85 1.36 -5.55
CA ASP A 130 14.03 0.06 -6.20
C ASP A 130 14.14 -1.08 -5.19
N TYR A 131 14.82 -0.85 -4.08
CA TYR A 131 14.92 -1.81 -2.98
C TYR A 131 13.56 -2.15 -2.39
N LEU A 132 12.75 -1.13 -2.07
CA LEU A 132 11.45 -1.31 -1.40
C LEU A 132 10.38 -1.96 -2.28
N VAL A 133 10.45 -1.79 -3.61
CA VAL A 133 9.53 -2.45 -4.55
C VAL A 133 10.01 -3.84 -5.00
N SER A 134 11.20 -4.26 -4.58
CA SER A 134 11.72 -5.57 -4.94
C SER A 134 10.86 -6.71 -4.39
N ASP A 135 11.00 -7.89 -4.97
CA ASP A 135 10.24 -9.07 -4.58
C ASP A 135 10.53 -9.50 -3.15
N GLU A 136 11.77 -9.40 -2.75
CA GLU A 136 12.25 -9.73 -1.42
C GLU A 136 11.67 -8.81 -0.34
N GLN A 137 11.21 -7.63 -0.72
CA GLN A 137 10.60 -6.67 0.19
C GLN A 137 9.07 -6.72 0.07
N LEU A 138 8.52 -6.38 -1.08
CA LEU A 138 7.10 -6.14 -1.26
C LEU A 138 6.26 -7.42 -1.31
N PHE A 139 6.85 -8.52 -1.79
CA PHE A 139 6.15 -9.80 -1.93
C PHE A 139 6.69 -10.91 -1.00
N ALA A 140 7.55 -10.55 -0.03
CA ALA A 140 8.10 -11.49 0.93
C ALA A 140 6.99 -12.32 1.60
N HIS A 141 6.98 -13.64 1.38
CA HIS A 141 6.02 -14.59 1.96
C HIS A 141 4.53 -14.21 1.78
N ILE A 142 4.19 -13.44 0.73
CA ILE A 142 2.85 -12.85 0.54
C ILE A 142 1.75 -13.90 0.27
N LEU A 143 2.12 -15.06 -0.27
CA LEU A 143 1.19 -16.16 -0.58
C LEU A 143 1.06 -17.17 0.56
N GLU A 144 1.80 -16.97 1.64
CA GLU A 144 1.77 -17.81 2.83
C GLU A 144 0.68 -17.37 3.81
N PRO A 145 0.28 -18.22 4.76
CA PRO A 145 -0.51 -17.80 5.91
C PRO A 145 0.17 -16.69 6.71
N GLN A 146 -0.55 -16.08 7.65
CA GLN A 146 -0.02 -15.03 8.53
C GLN A 146 1.38 -15.34 9.07
N ASN A 147 2.33 -14.45 8.82
CA ASN A 147 3.72 -14.59 9.23
C ASN A 147 4.34 -13.20 9.54
N ASP A 148 5.58 -13.16 10.02
CA ASP A 148 6.23 -11.91 10.42
C ASP A 148 6.81 -11.10 9.24
N ALA A 149 6.78 -11.62 8.01
CA ALA A 149 7.13 -10.84 6.83
C ALA A 149 6.13 -9.70 6.55
N ILE A 150 4.96 -9.69 7.22
CA ILE A 150 4.02 -8.58 7.15
C ILE A 150 4.67 -7.22 7.47
N TYR A 151 5.59 -7.17 8.44
CA TYR A 151 6.29 -5.92 8.78
C TYR A 151 7.12 -5.43 7.62
N ARG A 152 7.88 -6.32 6.97
CA ARG A 152 8.69 -6.02 5.78
C ARG A 152 7.84 -5.42 4.68
N ARG A 153 6.75 -6.10 4.31
CA ARG A 153 5.84 -5.66 3.24
C ARG A 153 5.16 -4.33 3.55
N SER A 154 4.53 -4.25 4.72
CA SER A 154 3.73 -3.07 5.10
C SER A 154 4.58 -1.82 5.28
N PHE A 155 5.76 -1.92 5.90
CA PHE A 155 6.65 -0.77 6.09
C PHE A 155 7.39 -0.37 4.81
N SER A 156 7.64 -1.31 3.90
CA SER A 156 8.10 -0.96 2.53
C SER A 156 7.11 -0.05 1.84
N VAL A 157 5.82 -0.38 1.87
CA VAL A 157 4.75 0.45 1.29
C VAL A 157 4.62 1.79 2.01
N LEU A 158 4.77 1.82 3.33
CA LEU A 158 4.72 3.07 4.09
C LEU A 158 5.84 4.03 3.70
N VAL A 159 7.09 3.54 3.59
CA VAL A 159 8.22 4.37 3.14
C VAL A 159 8.08 4.76 1.67
N LEU A 160 7.56 3.87 0.81
CA LEU A 160 7.23 4.23 -0.58
C LEU A 160 6.25 5.40 -0.68
N SER A 161 5.28 5.52 0.25
CA SER A 161 4.40 6.69 0.26
C SER A 161 5.15 7.99 0.53
N LEU A 162 6.17 7.98 1.41
CA LEU A 162 7.02 9.14 1.67
C LEU A 162 7.90 9.49 0.46
N LEU A 163 8.45 8.47 -0.21
CA LEU A 163 9.26 8.67 -1.42
C LEU A 163 8.43 9.29 -2.57
N LEU A 164 7.20 8.81 -2.78
CA LEU A 164 6.29 9.39 -3.77
C LEU A 164 5.91 10.83 -3.41
N PHE A 165 5.61 11.09 -2.12
CA PHE A 165 5.36 12.44 -1.64
C PHE A 165 6.55 13.36 -1.91
N SER A 166 7.77 12.96 -1.54
CA SER A 166 9.00 13.72 -1.77
C SER A 166 9.25 13.95 -3.26
N ASN A 167 9.13 12.91 -4.09
CA ASN A 167 9.29 13.01 -5.54
C ASN A 167 8.31 14.00 -6.19
N ARG A 168 7.09 14.10 -5.67
CA ARG A 168 6.05 15.00 -6.18
C ARG A 168 6.20 16.44 -5.69
N THR A 169 6.59 16.63 -4.43
CA THR A 169 6.54 17.94 -3.77
C THR A 169 7.88 18.68 -3.72
N LYS A 170 8.97 17.97 -3.96
CA LYS A 170 10.34 18.47 -3.91
C LYS A 170 11.05 18.25 -5.25
N THR A 171 12.19 17.59 -5.25
CA THR A 171 12.93 17.24 -6.45
C THR A 171 12.43 15.92 -7.02
N ALA A 172 12.00 15.93 -8.30
CA ALA A 172 11.60 14.73 -9.01
C ALA A 172 12.85 13.86 -9.32
N PHE A 173 13.10 12.87 -8.47
CA PHE A 173 14.24 11.97 -8.62
C PHE A 173 13.91 10.66 -9.35
N MET A 174 12.63 10.24 -9.38
CA MET A 174 12.20 9.03 -10.08
C MET A 174 12.14 9.27 -11.58
N SER A 175 12.70 8.34 -12.35
CA SER A 175 12.45 8.29 -13.79
C SER A 175 11.02 7.80 -14.08
N GLU A 176 10.52 8.07 -15.30
CA GLU A 176 9.22 7.52 -15.73
C GLU A 176 9.18 6.00 -15.66
N THR A 177 10.28 5.32 -16.03
CA THR A 177 10.39 3.86 -15.94
C THR A 177 10.29 3.38 -14.50
N GLN A 178 10.98 4.03 -13.56
CA GLN A 178 10.94 3.68 -12.14
C GLN A 178 9.54 3.93 -11.57
N LEU A 179 8.91 5.06 -11.89
CA LEU A 179 7.54 5.35 -11.45
C LEU A 179 6.54 4.31 -11.99
N ASN A 180 6.65 3.95 -13.27
CA ASN A 180 5.81 2.91 -13.85
C ASN A 180 6.01 1.55 -13.15
N HIS A 181 7.25 1.20 -12.78
CA HIS A 181 7.55 -0.01 -12.03
C HIS A 181 6.93 0.03 -10.62
N VAL A 182 7.04 1.15 -9.90
CA VAL A 182 6.37 1.35 -8.60
C VAL A 182 4.87 1.13 -8.71
N ILE A 183 4.22 1.70 -9.74
CA ILE A 183 2.77 1.53 -9.96
C ILE A 183 2.39 0.05 -10.16
N ASP A 184 3.13 -0.67 -11.01
CA ASP A 184 2.88 -2.09 -11.27
C ASP A 184 3.02 -2.92 -9.99
N GLN A 185 4.12 -2.73 -9.24
CA GLN A 185 4.41 -3.49 -8.03
C GLN A 185 3.42 -3.17 -6.89
N VAL A 186 3.13 -1.89 -6.64
CA VAL A 186 2.18 -1.48 -5.60
C VAL A 186 0.76 -1.95 -5.93
N SER A 187 0.34 -1.89 -7.20
CA SER A 187 -0.97 -2.39 -7.62
C SER A 187 -1.10 -3.89 -7.37
N LEU A 188 -0.09 -4.67 -7.76
CA LEU A 188 -0.10 -6.11 -7.54
C LEU A 188 -0.04 -6.44 -6.04
N TYR A 189 0.77 -5.73 -5.27
CA TYR A 189 0.81 -5.89 -3.81
C TYR A 189 -0.55 -5.64 -3.17
N ALA A 190 -1.20 -4.52 -3.49
CA ALA A 190 -2.53 -4.20 -2.97
C ALA A 190 -3.59 -5.25 -3.34
N ALA A 191 -3.45 -5.88 -4.52
CA ALA A 191 -4.32 -6.96 -4.95
C ALA A 191 -4.02 -8.30 -4.27
N LEU A 192 -2.77 -8.55 -3.84
CA LEU A 192 -2.33 -9.83 -3.24
C LEU A 192 -2.34 -9.85 -1.72
N GLU A 193 -2.18 -8.71 -1.02
CA GLU A 193 -2.10 -8.69 0.44
C GLU A 193 -3.36 -9.26 1.09
N ARG A 194 -3.17 -10.18 2.03
CA ARG A 194 -4.26 -10.88 2.75
C ARG A 194 -4.10 -10.81 4.26
N ASP A 195 -3.00 -10.26 4.76
CA ASP A 195 -2.78 -10.15 6.19
C ASP A 195 -3.46 -8.90 6.74
N GLY A 196 -4.62 -9.08 7.35
CA GLY A 196 -5.45 -8.01 7.92
C GLY A 196 -5.07 -7.60 9.34
N ARG A 197 -3.93 -8.07 9.88
CA ARG A 197 -3.53 -7.71 11.24
C ARG A 197 -3.18 -6.22 11.35
N GLY A 198 -3.82 -5.55 12.29
CA GLY A 198 -3.48 -4.17 12.68
C GLY A 198 -2.44 -4.16 13.79
N PHE A 199 -2.87 -4.17 15.07
CA PHE A 199 -1.98 -4.23 16.24
C PHE A 199 -1.70 -5.67 16.65
N ILE A 200 -0.43 -6.01 16.87
CA ILE A 200 0.05 -7.36 17.20
C ILE A 200 0.78 -7.31 18.54
N ASN A 201 0.02 -7.29 19.64
CA ASN A 201 0.58 -7.33 21.00
C ASN A 201 1.91 -6.57 21.16
N GLU A 202 2.97 -7.25 21.60
CA GLU A 202 4.30 -6.65 21.83
C GLU A 202 5.03 -6.21 20.56
N ASN A 203 4.59 -6.70 19.39
CA ASN A 203 5.18 -6.38 18.09
C ASN A 203 4.63 -5.07 17.47
N GLY A 204 3.59 -4.48 18.07
CA GLY A 204 3.05 -3.20 17.60
C GLY A 204 2.26 -3.30 16.30
N TRP A 205 2.30 -2.24 15.52
CA TRP A 205 1.47 -2.10 14.33
C TRP A 205 2.08 -2.77 13.10
N ALA A 206 1.26 -3.56 12.38
CA ALA A 206 1.54 -4.05 11.04
C ALA A 206 0.83 -3.20 9.96
N HIS A 207 -0.48 -2.93 10.12
CA HIS A 207 -1.28 -1.93 9.39
C HIS A 207 -1.18 -1.97 7.86
N ALA A 208 -0.99 -3.12 7.21
CA ALA A 208 -0.78 -3.21 5.77
C ALA A 208 -1.84 -2.43 4.96
N PHE A 209 -3.12 -2.54 5.32
CA PHE A 209 -4.21 -1.88 4.59
C PHE A 209 -4.25 -0.35 4.82
N THR A 210 -3.83 0.14 5.98
CA THR A 210 -3.64 1.57 6.21
C THR A 210 -2.50 2.11 5.33
N HIS A 211 -1.38 1.39 5.25
CA HIS A 211 -0.24 1.79 4.43
C HIS A 211 -0.53 1.70 2.93
N ILE A 212 -1.34 0.73 2.48
CA ILE A 212 -1.89 0.70 1.12
C ILE A 212 -2.70 1.98 0.85
N GLY A 213 -3.57 2.39 1.77
CA GLY A 213 -4.29 3.66 1.67
C GLY A 213 -3.36 4.86 1.49
N ASN A 214 -2.27 4.94 2.28
CA ASN A 214 -1.31 6.03 2.20
C ASN A 214 -0.60 6.09 0.83
N VAL A 215 -0.05 4.97 0.36
CA VAL A 215 0.67 4.95 -0.93
C VAL A 215 -0.26 5.22 -2.12
N VAL A 216 -1.49 4.72 -2.08
CA VAL A 216 -2.51 4.96 -3.11
C VAL A 216 -2.91 6.44 -3.15
N ALA A 217 -3.07 7.09 -1.99
CA ALA A 217 -3.32 8.52 -1.93
C ALA A 217 -2.23 9.33 -2.65
N GLU A 218 -0.96 9.01 -2.43
CA GLU A 218 0.16 9.68 -3.11
C GLU A 218 0.21 9.38 -4.62
N ILE A 219 -0.04 8.14 -5.04
CA ILE A 219 -0.14 7.77 -6.46
C ILE A 219 -1.20 8.62 -7.18
N PHE A 220 -2.36 8.84 -6.57
CA PHE A 220 -3.41 9.66 -7.18
C PHE A 220 -3.07 11.14 -7.27
N LEU A 221 -2.17 11.63 -6.41
CA LEU A 221 -1.67 13.00 -6.46
C LEU A 221 -0.56 13.20 -7.48
N MET A 222 0.03 12.13 -8.07
CA MET A 222 1.06 12.24 -9.09
C MET A 222 0.49 12.88 -10.37
N PRO A 223 1.02 14.05 -10.83
CA PRO A 223 0.47 14.78 -11.96
C PRO A 223 0.70 14.05 -13.30
N ASP A 224 1.80 13.32 -13.43
CA ASP A 224 2.22 12.69 -14.67
C ASP A 224 1.52 11.35 -14.94
N LEU A 225 0.78 10.82 -13.97
CA LEU A 225 0.03 9.57 -14.15
C LEU A 225 -1.28 9.81 -14.88
N VAL A 226 -1.48 9.07 -15.97
CA VAL A 226 -2.74 9.10 -16.73
C VAL A 226 -3.89 8.49 -15.93
N ARG A 227 -5.11 8.94 -16.21
CA ARG A 227 -6.31 8.50 -15.46
C ARG A 227 -6.55 7.00 -15.51
N SER A 228 -6.21 6.36 -16.61
CA SER A 228 -6.32 4.91 -16.78
C SER A 228 -5.44 4.14 -15.80
N ASP A 229 -4.23 4.61 -15.50
CA ASP A 229 -3.37 4.01 -14.47
C ASP A 229 -4.00 4.14 -13.08
N LYS A 230 -4.56 5.31 -12.79
CA LYS A 230 -5.26 5.55 -11.51
C LYS A 230 -6.48 4.65 -11.36
N VAL A 231 -7.25 4.41 -12.44
CA VAL A 231 -8.33 3.41 -12.45
C VAL A 231 -7.78 2.00 -12.21
N PHE A 232 -6.65 1.65 -12.80
CA PHE A 232 -6.01 0.35 -12.60
C PHE A 232 -5.62 0.13 -11.13
N VAL A 233 -4.96 1.13 -10.51
CA VAL A 233 -4.61 1.10 -9.07
C VAL A 233 -5.86 0.96 -8.20
N LEU A 234 -6.91 1.76 -8.46
CA LEU A 234 -8.18 1.67 -7.74
C LEU A 234 -8.80 0.27 -7.88
N GLY A 235 -8.76 -0.30 -9.09
CA GLY A 235 -9.22 -1.65 -9.36
C GLY A 235 -8.47 -2.70 -8.56
N ALA A 236 -7.15 -2.59 -8.48
CA ALA A 236 -6.29 -3.50 -7.74
C ALA A 236 -6.59 -3.48 -6.22
N VAL A 237 -6.74 -2.29 -5.64
CA VAL A 237 -7.12 -2.14 -4.21
C VAL A 237 -8.49 -2.76 -3.93
N LEU A 238 -9.48 -2.47 -4.78
CA LEU A 238 -10.84 -2.99 -4.61
C LEU A 238 -10.90 -4.51 -4.82
N ALA A 239 -10.14 -5.06 -5.78
CA ALA A 239 -10.03 -6.50 -5.99
C ALA A 239 -9.39 -7.19 -4.79
N GLY A 240 -8.29 -6.64 -4.26
CA GLY A 240 -7.63 -7.14 -3.05
C GLY A 240 -8.53 -7.14 -1.83
N PHE A 241 -9.22 -6.02 -1.59
CA PHE A 241 -10.18 -5.90 -0.49
C PHE A 241 -11.35 -6.89 -0.61
N HIS A 242 -11.85 -7.12 -1.81
CA HIS A 242 -12.93 -8.09 -2.07
C HIS A 242 -12.55 -9.51 -1.65
N GLU A 243 -11.30 -9.91 -1.87
CA GLU A 243 -10.79 -11.25 -1.56
C GLU A 243 -10.31 -11.41 -0.10
N LEU A 244 -10.29 -10.32 0.67
CA LEU A 244 -9.80 -10.33 2.04
C LEU A 244 -10.73 -11.13 2.97
N SER A 245 -10.22 -12.24 3.50
CA SER A 245 -10.93 -13.15 4.40
C SER A 245 -10.51 -13.04 5.86
N GLN A 246 -9.75 -12.02 6.22
CA GLN A 246 -9.36 -11.68 7.58
C GLN A 246 -10.06 -10.40 8.05
N PRO A 247 -10.37 -10.25 9.36
CA PRO A 247 -11.01 -9.06 9.86
C PRO A 247 -10.06 -7.85 9.82
N LEU A 248 -10.60 -6.70 9.47
CA LEU A 248 -9.98 -5.39 9.69
C LEU A 248 -10.65 -4.76 10.92
N THR A 249 -9.91 -4.53 12.00
CA THR A 249 -10.49 -4.19 13.31
C THR A 249 -9.92 -2.94 13.96
N PHE A 250 -8.95 -2.30 13.34
CA PHE A 250 -8.24 -1.13 13.89
C PHE A 250 -8.32 0.11 13.01
N GLY A 251 -9.43 0.29 12.28
CA GLY A 251 -9.66 1.48 11.45
C GLY A 251 -9.16 1.36 9.99
N GLU A 252 -8.63 0.22 9.59
CA GLU A 252 -8.09 0.02 8.24
C GLU A 252 -9.19 0.19 7.16
N THR A 253 -10.40 -0.31 7.41
CA THR A 253 -11.53 -0.14 6.49
C THR A 253 -11.92 1.33 6.37
N GLU A 254 -12.00 2.06 7.50
CA GLU A 254 -12.28 3.50 7.55
C GLU A 254 -11.25 4.27 6.72
N ARG A 255 -9.95 3.99 6.92
CA ARG A 255 -8.86 4.64 6.18
C ARG A 255 -8.93 4.37 4.68
N LEU A 256 -9.18 3.12 4.26
CA LEU A 256 -9.31 2.79 2.85
C LEU A 256 -10.52 3.47 2.21
N VAL A 257 -11.68 3.45 2.86
CA VAL A 257 -12.89 4.09 2.34
C VAL A 257 -12.70 5.61 2.25
N GLU A 258 -12.03 6.21 3.24
CA GLU A 258 -11.65 7.63 3.19
C GLU A 258 -10.87 7.94 1.91
N VAL A 259 -9.77 7.25 1.68
CA VAL A 259 -8.92 7.47 0.51
C VAL A 259 -9.69 7.22 -0.78
N ILE A 260 -10.39 6.09 -0.88
CA ILE A 260 -11.12 5.69 -2.09
C ILE A 260 -12.25 6.70 -2.42
N THR A 261 -13.01 7.15 -1.43
CA THR A 261 -14.09 8.13 -1.67
C THR A 261 -13.53 9.50 -2.03
N HIS A 262 -12.46 9.95 -1.35
CA HIS A 262 -11.78 11.19 -1.70
C HIS A 262 -11.24 11.19 -3.13
N ILE A 263 -10.56 10.13 -3.53
CA ILE A 263 -10.05 9.93 -4.88
C ILE A 263 -11.20 9.91 -5.90
N SER A 264 -12.28 9.20 -5.58
CA SER A 264 -13.42 9.06 -6.49
C SER A 264 -14.18 10.38 -6.73
N LYS A 265 -14.04 11.35 -5.84
CA LYS A 265 -14.57 12.71 -6.04
C LYS A 265 -13.75 13.56 -7.02
N GLN A 266 -12.50 13.21 -7.26
CA GLN A 266 -11.61 14.01 -8.13
C GLN A 266 -11.99 13.94 -9.61
N HIS A 267 -12.64 12.86 -10.05
CA HIS A 267 -13.03 12.67 -11.45
C HIS A 267 -14.15 11.65 -11.59
N GLU A 268 -15.10 11.92 -12.52
CA GLU A 268 -16.26 11.03 -12.80
C GLU A 268 -15.85 9.59 -13.15
N LEU A 269 -14.76 9.40 -13.90
CA LEU A 269 -14.26 8.07 -14.27
C LEU A 269 -13.96 7.20 -13.03
N TYR A 270 -13.42 7.79 -11.95
CA TYR A 270 -13.14 7.06 -10.71
C TYR A 270 -14.42 6.79 -9.93
N ALA A 271 -15.34 7.75 -9.89
CA ALA A 271 -16.67 7.58 -9.28
C ALA A 271 -17.47 6.47 -9.98
N ASP A 272 -17.45 6.46 -11.31
CA ASP A 272 -18.13 5.45 -12.12
C ASP A 272 -17.56 4.05 -11.90
N TYR A 273 -16.20 3.95 -11.80
CA TYR A 273 -15.55 2.68 -11.52
C TYR A 273 -15.86 2.17 -10.11
N LEU A 274 -15.84 3.04 -9.11
CA LEU A 274 -16.22 2.68 -7.74
C LEU A 274 -17.70 2.21 -7.71
N LEU A 275 -18.62 2.98 -8.30
CA LEU A 275 -20.03 2.63 -8.36
C LEU A 275 -20.27 1.29 -9.04
N LEU A 276 -19.60 1.04 -10.16
CA LEU A 276 -19.65 -0.23 -10.88
C LEU A 276 -19.21 -1.38 -9.99
N THR A 277 -18.07 -1.23 -9.31
CA THR A 277 -17.54 -2.25 -8.41
C THR A 277 -18.49 -2.55 -7.25
N LEU A 278 -19.05 -1.53 -6.61
CA LEU A 278 -20.04 -1.73 -5.53
C LEU A 278 -21.32 -2.42 -6.01
N LYS A 279 -21.77 -2.15 -7.24
CA LYS A 279 -22.90 -2.87 -7.87
C LYS A 279 -22.58 -4.35 -8.07
N ILE A 280 -21.36 -4.67 -8.51
CA ILE A 280 -20.88 -6.05 -8.68
C ILE A 280 -20.83 -6.75 -7.32
N TRP A 281 -20.19 -6.15 -6.32
CA TRP A 281 -20.10 -6.71 -4.98
C TRP A 281 -21.46 -7.04 -4.37
N ARG A 282 -22.42 -6.13 -4.57
CA ARG A 282 -23.78 -6.35 -4.10
C ARG A 282 -24.49 -7.47 -4.86
N LYS A 283 -24.32 -7.54 -6.17
CA LYS A 283 -24.88 -8.64 -6.96
C LYS A 283 -24.34 -9.98 -6.43
N ASP A 284 -23.05 -10.06 -6.13
CA ASP A 284 -22.43 -11.25 -5.55
C ASP A 284 -23.08 -11.60 -4.21
N LEU A 285 -23.32 -10.62 -3.32
CA LEU A 285 -23.98 -10.86 -2.03
C LEU A 285 -25.40 -11.46 -2.18
N VAL A 286 -26.14 -11.05 -3.21
CA VAL A 286 -27.53 -11.50 -3.43
C VAL A 286 -27.59 -12.85 -4.16
N THR A 287 -26.62 -13.14 -5.01
CA THR A 287 -26.61 -14.35 -5.88
C THR A 287 -25.83 -15.51 -5.31
N GLN A 288 -24.89 -15.26 -4.39
CA GLN A 288 -24.09 -16.32 -3.77
C GLN A 288 -24.92 -17.15 -2.78
N THR A 289 -24.56 -18.42 -2.63
CA THR A 289 -25.07 -19.26 -1.54
C THR A 289 -24.63 -18.66 -0.20
N PRO A 290 -25.46 -18.79 0.86
CA PRO A 290 -25.08 -18.31 2.19
C PRO A 290 -23.70 -18.80 2.61
N PRO A 291 -22.89 -17.95 3.26
CA PRO A 291 -21.55 -18.33 3.72
C PRO A 291 -21.59 -19.58 4.60
N LYS A 292 -20.66 -20.50 4.38
CA LYS A 292 -20.55 -21.78 5.11
C LYS A 292 -19.29 -21.86 5.98
N THR A 293 -18.31 -21.00 5.72
CA THR A 293 -17.04 -20.99 6.45
C THR A 293 -16.82 -19.65 7.12
N GLN A 294 -15.98 -19.62 8.16
CA GLN A 294 -15.58 -18.40 8.83
C GLN A 294 -14.97 -17.38 7.85
N GLN A 295 -14.15 -17.85 6.93
CA GLN A 295 -13.52 -16.99 5.91
C GLN A 295 -14.56 -16.30 5.01
N GLN A 296 -15.57 -17.05 4.53
CA GLN A 296 -16.66 -16.48 3.72
C GLN A 296 -17.49 -15.47 4.49
N TRP A 297 -17.77 -15.74 5.79
CA TRP A 297 -18.44 -14.79 6.67
C TRP A 297 -17.61 -13.52 6.84
N GLN A 298 -16.28 -13.67 7.02
CA GLN A 298 -15.39 -12.53 7.19
C GLN A 298 -15.33 -11.65 5.93
N GLN A 299 -15.23 -12.25 4.73
CA GLN A 299 -15.30 -11.53 3.47
C GLN A 299 -16.62 -10.74 3.32
N LEU A 300 -17.73 -11.33 3.73
CA LEU A 300 -19.02 -10.67 3.71
C LEU A 300 -19.04 -9.48 4.67
N TYR A 301 -18.57 -9.65 5.90
CA TYR A 301 -18.56 -8.58 6.90
C TYR A 301 -17.59 -7.45 6.53
N ASN A 302 -16.42 -7.72 5.98
CA ASN A 302 -15.50 -6.69 5.47
C ASN A 302 -16.19 -5.83 4.40
N ARG A 303 -16.89 -6.44 3.43
CA ARG A 303 -17.66 -5.71 2.42
C ARG A 303 -18.81 -4.91 3.03
N SER A 304 -19.54 -5.48 3.97
CA SER A 304 -20.59 -4.78 4.71
C SER A 304 -20.05 -3.54 5.43
N GLN A 305 -18.92 -3.66 6.12
CA GLN A 305 -18.25 -2.53 6.77
C GLN A 305 -17.85 -1.46 5.76
N PHE A 306 -17.31 -1.84 4.61
CA PHE A 306 -16.98 -0.89 3.55
C PHE A 306 -18.21 -0.05 3.11
N PHE A 307 -19.35 -0.67 2.91
CA PHE A 307 -20.60 0.04 2.60
C PHE A 307 -21.05 0.94 3.76
N HIS A 308 -20.94 0.48 5.02
CA HIS A 308 -21.31 1.27 6.19
C HIS A 308 -20.41 2.49 6.34
N GLU A 309 -19.10 2.36 6.11
CA GLU A 309 -18.16 3.49 6.14
C GLU A 309 -18.51 4.55 5.09
N ILE A 310 -18.91 4.15 3.87
CA ILE A 310 -19.43 5.09 2.86
C ILE A 310 -20.62 5.89 3.40
N LEU A 311 -21.56 5.25 4.09
CA LEU A 311 -22.72 5.93 4.68
C LEU A 311 -22.34 6.87 5.83
N LEU A 312 -21.39 6.46 6.68
CA LEU A 312 -20.92 7.25 7.81
C LEU A 312 -20.20 8.53 7.37
N ARG A 313 -19.47 8.49 6.26
CA ARG A 313 -18.83 9.69 5.68
C ARG A 313 -19.83 10.73 5.19
N GLY A 314 -21.01 10.30 4.78
CA GLY A 314 -22.08 11.19 4.36
C GLY A 314 -21.93 11.73 2.93
N LYS A 315 -23.02 12.35 2.46
CA LYS A 315 -23.17 12.79 1.06
C LYS A 315 -22.10 13.78 0.60
N ASN A 316 -21.57 14.59 1.50
CA ASN A 316 -20.59 15.62 1.14
C ASN A 316 -19.17 15.06 0.88
N GLU A 317 -18.84 13.90 1.44
CA GLU A 317 -17.50 13.29 1.33
C GLU A 317 -17.42 12.16 0.31
N VAL A 318 -18.56 11.78 -0.28
CA VAL A 318 -18.68 10.67 -1.22
C VAL A 318 -19.23 11.19 -2.55
N PRO A 319 -18.83 10.63 -3.71
CA PRO A 319 -19.51 10.94 -4.99
C PRO A 319 -21.02 10.72 -4.89
N GLU A 320 -21.83 11.66 -5.37
CA GLU A 320 -23.29 11.65 -5.19
C GLU A 320 -23.93 10.33 -5.65
N ALA A 321 -23.60 9.87 -6.85
CA ALA A 321 -24.14 8.62 -7.40
C ALA A 321 -23.79 7.36 -6.56
N VAL A 322 -22.59 7.35 -5.95
CA VAL A 322 -22.14 6.29 -5.04
C VAL A 322 -22.94 6.33 -3.74
N PHE A 323 -23.04 7.52 -3.12
CA PHE A 323 -23.79 7.69 -1.88
C PHE A 323 -25.26 7.34 -2.03
N ASP A 324 -25.91 7.84 -3.10
CA ASP A 324 -27.32 7.56 -3.37
C ASP A 324 -27.56 6.05 -3.58
N TYR A 325 -26.69 5.38 -4.33
CA TYR A 325 -26.76 3.92 -4.52
C TYR A 325 -26.66 3.17 -3.20
N VAL A 326 -25.66 3.49 -2.37
CA VAL A 326 -25.45 2.80 -1.09
C VAL A 326 -26.59 3.10 -0.12
N SER A 327 -27.09 4.33 -0.07
CA SER A 327 -28.20 4.75 0.80
C SER A 327 -29.51 4.00 0.51
N VAL A 328 -29.87 3.84 -0.78
CA VAL A 328 -31.08 3.11 -1.18
C VAL A 328 -30.96 1.61 -0.87
N THR A 329 -29.73 1.09 -0.81
CA THR A 329 -29.46 -0.34 -0.69
C THR A 329 -29.07 -0.78 0.72
N LYS A 330 -29.03 0.16 1.69
CA LYS A 330 -28.57 -0.10 3.07
C LYS A 330 -29.27 -1.27 3.78
N ASN A 331 -30.56 -1.48 3.51
CA ASN A 331 -31.34 -2.55 4.15
C ASN A 331 -30.99 -3.96 3.64
N TYR A 332 -30.12 -4.08 2.65
CA TYR A 332 -29.66 -5.35 2.07
C TYR A 332 -28.19 -5.65 2.39
N LEU A 333 -27.61 -4.88 3.31
CA LEU A 333 -26.18 -4.99 3.69
C LEU A 333 -26.00 -5.71 5.04
N ALA A 334 -27.08 -6.16 5.66
CA ALA A 334 -27.06 -6.84 6.95
C ALA A 334 -27.03 -8.36 6.79
#